data_6a580e613a89f5e04af4cca0ab603ef2
#
_entry.id   6a580e613a89f5e04af4cca0ab603ef2
#
_cell.length_a   1.000
_cell.length_b   1.000
_cell.length_c   1.000
_cell.angle_alpha   90.00
_cell.angle_beta   90.00
_cell.angle_gamma   90.00
#
_symmetry.space_group_name_H-M   'P 1'
#
loop_
_entity.id
_entity.type
_entity.pdbx_description
1 polymer ?
#
loop_
_entity_poly.entity_id
_entity_poly.type
_entity_poly.pdbx_seq_one_letter_code
_entity_poly.pdbx_strand_id
1 'polypeptide(L)'
;EVINVTKVDIISGFLGAGKTTFIKELIEKVFAGEKLVLIENEFGEIGIDGGFLQDAGIEITEMNSGCICCTLVGDFSVALKKVLDEYHPDHVIIEPSGVGKLSDVAAAIENVKEDADIEIEGRITVVDGKKAKMYLDNFGEFFENQVEHASTIVISRTQNMTDEKIEACVHLLREKNDKATIISTPWDQLSGDAIRHALEHGAEIEGLFEHH
;
A
#
# COMPACT_ATOMS: atom_id res chain seq x y z
N GLU A 1 -17.36 -24.61 -8.48
CA GLU A 1 -17.76 -23.24 -8.11
C GLU A 1 -16.51 -22.42 -7.84
N VAL A 2 -16.17 -21.49 -8.76
CA VAL A 2 -14.99 -20.64 -8.60
C VAL A 2 -15.36 -19.54 -7.59
N ILE A 3 -14.80 -19.64 -6.40
CA ILE A 3 -14.96 -18.59 -5.39
C ILE A 3 -14.06 -17.44 -5.79
N ASN A 4 -14.66 -16.32 -6.22
CA ASN A 4 -13.93 -15.11 -6.51
C ASN A 4 -13.54 -14.42 -5.20
N VAL A 5 -12.29 -14.60 -4.79
CA VAL A 5 -11.73 -13.91 -3.63
C VAL A 5 -11.29 -12.51 -4.04
N THR A 6 -11.73 -11.48 -3.32
CA THR A 6 -11.25 -10.13 -3.51
C THR A 6 -9.83 -10.01 -2.96
N LYS A 7 -8.90 -9.55 -3.77
CA LYS A 7 -7.52 -9.35 -3.35
C LYS A 7 -7.32 -7.94 -2.82
N VAL A 8 -6.60 -7.84 -1.72
CA VAL A 8 -6.35 -6.57 -1.03
C VAL A 8 -4.86 -6.25 -1.05
N ASP A 9 -4.52 -5.06 -1.51
CA ASP A 9 -3.17 -4.53 -1.48
C ASP A 9 -3.11 -3.32 -0.57
N ILE A 10 -2.18 -3.31 0.37
CA ILE A 10 -1.99 -2.20 1.30
C ILE A 10 -0.79 -1.37 0.81
N ILE A 11 -1.00 -0.08 0.60
CA ILE A 11 0.05 0.83 0.15
C ILE A 11 0.37 1.81 1.27
N SER A 12 1.44 1.57 1.98
CA SER A 12 1.94 2.41 3.06
C SER A 12 3.08 3.31 2.58
N GLY A 13 3.42 4.28 3.37
CA GLY A 13 4.52 5.20 3.14
C GLY A 13 4.25 6.55 3.78
N PHE A 14 5.29 7.28 4.11
CA PHE A 14 5.15 8.60 4.72
C PHE A 14 4.59 9.62 3.73
N LEU A 15 4.02 10.70 4.27
CA LEU A 15 3.50 11.80 3.47
C LEU A 15 4.60 12.33 2.54
N GLY A 16 4.28 12.49 1.27
CA GLY A 16 5.24 12.94 0.26
C GLY A 16 6.20 11.88 -0.28
N ALA A 17 6.07 10.62 0.16
CA ALA A 17 6.92 9.53 -0.35
C ALA A 17 6.64 9.15 -1.81
N GLY A 18 5.47 9.52 -2.33
CA GLY A 18 5.07 9.19 -3.70
C GLY A 18 3.98 8.13 -3.79
N LYS A 19 3.26 7.86 -2.72
CA LYS A 19 2.17 6.86 -2.68
C LYS A 19 1.11 7.12 -3.76
N THR A 20 0.64 8.34 -3.87
CA THR A 20 -0.38 8.71 -4.85
C THR A 20 0.08 8.43 -6.26
N THR A 21 1.32 8.77 -6.57
CA THR A 21 1.91 8.51 -7.89
C THR A 21 2.02 7.01 -8.15
N PHE A 22 2.46 6.26 -7.16
CA PHE A 22 2.57 4.80 -7.28
C PHE A 22 1.21 4.13 -7.46
N ILE A 23 0.20 4.58 -6.72
CA ILE A 23 -1.18 4.07 -6.86
C ILE A 23 -1.71 4.34 -8.26
N LYS A 24 -1.45 5.51 -8.84
CA LYS A 24 -1.81 5.79 -10.24
C LYS A 24 -1.14 4.84 -11.22
N GLU A 25 0.13 4.53 -11.02
CA GLU A 25 0.85 3.55 -11.82
C GLU A 25 0.19 2.16 -11.72
N LEU A 26 -0.22 1.75 -10.53
CA LEU A 26 -0.94 0.48 -10.33
C LEU A 26 -2.27 0.47 -11.08
N ILE A 27 -3.05 1.52 -10.97
CA ILE A 27 -4.37 1.61 -11.62
C ILE A 27 -4.22 1.55 -13.14
N GLU A 28 -3.26 2.26 -13.69
CA GLU A 28 -3.07 2.36 -15.14
C GLU A 28 -2.39 1.14 -15.75
N LYS A 29 -1.38 0.59 -15.07
CA LYS A 29 -0.51 -0.44 -15.63
C LYS A 29 -0.85 -1.86 -15.19
N VAL A 30 -1.36 -2.03 -13.98
CA VAL A 30 -1.55 -3.35 -13.38
C VAL A 30 -3.03 -3.74 -13.36
N PHE A 31 -3.88 -2.85 -12.89
CA PHE A 31 -5.29 -3.13 -12.66
C PHE A 31 -6.22 -2.56 -13.72
N ALA A 32 -5.70 -2.15 -14.86
CA ALA A 32 -6.53 -1.66 -15.96
C ALA A 32 -7.55 -2.71 -16.39
N GLY A 33 -8.81 -2.32 -16.47
CA GLY A 33 -9.91 -3.21 -16.84
C GLY A 33 -10.48 -4.05 -15.71
N GLU A 34 -9.89 -4.01 -14.52
CA GLU A 34 -10.41 -4.70 -13.35
C GLU A 34 -11.36 -3.80 -12.55
N LYS A 35 -12.26 -4.43 -11.81
CA LYS A 35 -13.15 -3.70 -10.91
C LYS A 35 -12.38 -3.39 -9.62
N LEU A 36 -11.96 -2.16 -9.48
CA LEU A 36 -11.04 -1.71 -8.45
C LEU A 36 -11.69 -0.70 -7.52
N VAL A 37 -11.49 -0.88 -6.22
CA VAL A 37 -11.87 0.10 -5.20
C VAL A 37 -10.61 0.57 -4.49
N LEU A 38 -10.40 1.88 -4.45
CA LEU A 38 -9.34 2.51 -3.67
C LEU A 38 -9.94 3.04 -2.36
N ILE A 39 -9.40 2.61 -1.24
CA ILE A 39 -9.82 3.07 0.08
C ILE A 39 -8.72 3.92 0.68
N GLU A 40 -9.00 5.20 0.83
CA GLU A 40 -8.14 6.13 1.55
C GLU A 40 -8.64 6.21 2.99
N ASN A 41 -7.78 5.84 3.92
CA ASN A 41 -8.12 5.85 5.34
C ASN A 41 -7.29 6.88 6.10
N GLU A 42 -7.94 7.84 6.69
CA GLU A 42 -7.32 8.82 7.57
C GLU A 42 -7.38 8.33 9.02
N PHE A 43 -6.51 7.37 9.34
CA PHE A 43 -6.31 6.96 10.71
C PHE A 43 -5.68 8.10 11.51
N GLY A 44 -6.31 8.49 12.58
CA GLY A 44 -5.74 9.43 13.53
C GLY A 44 -6.38 10.80 13.55
N GLU A 45 -7.11 11.18 12.49
CA GLU A 45 -8.06 12.25 12.61
C GLU A 45 -9.39 11.70 13.07
N ILE A 46 -9.36 11.04 14.19
CA ILE A 46 -10.59 10.83 14.94
C ILE A 46 -11.06 12.22 15.27
N GLY A 47 -12.06 12.62 14.54
CA GLY A 47 -12.57 13.96 14.62
C GLY A 47 -12.79 14.34 16.06
N ILE A 48 -12.39 15.53 16.33
CA ILE A 48 -12.62 16.25 17.55
C ILE A 48 -14.10 16.18 17.97
N ASP A 49 -14.98 15.76 17.04
CA ASP A 49 -16.41 15.55 17.28
C ASP A 49 -16.76 14.06 17.20
N GLY A 50 -16.82 13.41 18.35
CA GLY A 50 -17.27 12.01 18.45
C GLY A 50 -18.66 11.72 17.86
N GLY A 51 -19.46 12.75 17.57
CA GLY A 51 -20.73 12.59 16.86
C GLY A 51 -20.62 12.36 15.36
N PHE A 52 -19.50 12.73 14.78
CA PHE A 52 -19.24 12.55 13.35
C PHE A 52 -18.92 11.10 12.97
N LEU A 53 -18.48 10.31 13.95
CA LEU A 53 -18.08 8.93 13.76
C LEU A 53 -19.25 7.95 13.71
N GLN A 54 -20.45 8.37 14.10
CA GLN A 54 -21.60 7.46 14.15
C GLN A 54 -22.20 7.21 12.76
N ASP A 55 -22.05 8.15 11.85
CA ASP A 55 -22.39 7.97 10.46
C ASP A 55 -21.11 7.73 9.69
N ALA A 56 -20.58 6.50 9.74
CA ALA A 56 -19.38 6.13 9.00
C ALA A 56 -19.48 6.68 7.58
N GLY A 57 -19.03 7.92 7.40
CA GLY A 57 -19.15 8.64 6.16
C GLY A 57 -18.21 8.03 5.14
N ILE A 58 -18.76 7.15 4.32
CA ILE A 58 -18.04 6.70 3.13
C ILE A 58 -18.33 7.74 2.07
N GLU A 59 -17.34 8.55 1.77
CA GLU A 59 -17.41 9.43 0.62
C GLU A 59 -16.91 8.66 -0.60
N ILE A 60 -17.78 8.48 -1.57
CA ILE A 60 -17.50 7.70 -2.76
C ILE A 60 -17.32 8.64 -3.94
N THR A 61 -16.19 8.53 -4.62
CA THR A 61 -15.89 9.29 -5.84
C THR A 61 -15.53 8.32 -6.96
N GLU A 62 -16.21 8.42 -8.07
CA GLU A 62 -15.90 7.64 -9.25
C GLU A 62 -14.75 8.28 -10.02
N MET A 63 -13.71 7.49 -10.29
CA MET A 63 -12.52 7.95 -11.04
C MET A 63 -12.64 7.61 -12.52
N ASN A 64 -11.90 8.33 -13.36
CA ASN A 64 -11.98 8.26 -14.82
C ASN A 64 -11.71 6.88 -15.44
N SER A 65 -11.09 5.97 -14.72
CA SER A 65 -10.73 4.63 -15.23
C SER A 65 -11.66 3.51 -14.74
N GLY A 66 -12.85 3.87 -14.22
CA GLY A 66 -13.76 2.89 -13.63
C GLY A 66 -13.39 2.48 -12.20
N CYS A 67 -12.36 3.08 -11.64
CA CYS A 67 -11.99 2.87 -10.24
C CYS A 67 -12.91 3.71 -9.34
N ILE A 68 -13.36 3.11 -8.24
CA ILE A 68 -14.13 3.81 -7.22
C ILE A 68 -13.18 4.16 -6.07
N CYS A 69 -13.12 5.43 -5.72
CA CYS A 69 -12.34 5.91 -4.59
C CYS A 69 -13.27 6.14 -3.40
N CYS A 70 -12.94 5.53 -2.27
CA CYS A 70 -13.69 5.68 -1.02
C CYS A 70 -12.79 6.30 0.04
N THR A 71 -13.24 7.38 0.67
CA THR A 71 -12.57 7.94 1.84
C THR A 71 -13.32 7.45 3.08
N LEU A 72 -12.61 6.76 3.96
CA LEU A 72 -13.19 6.20 5.17
C LEU A 72 -12.84 7.02 6.39
N VAL A 73 -13.87 7.34 7.15
CA VAL A 73 -13.74 7.93 8.49
C VAL A 73 -14.50 7.01 9.44
N GLY A 74 -13.83 6.44 10.43
CA GLY A 74 -14.47 5.58 11.42
C GLY A 74 -13.95 4.14 11.42
N ASP A 75 -14.83 3.19 11.74
CA ASP A 75 -14.45 1.78 11.84
C ASP A 75 -14.14 1.20 10.45
N PHE A 76 -12.88 0.92 10.25
CA PHE A 76 -12.37 0.39 9.00
C PHE A 76 -13.00 -0.95 8.61
N SER A 77 -13.18 -1.84 9.59
CA SER A 77 -13.72 -3.18 9.33
C SER A 77 -15.17 -3.12 8.80
N VAL A 78 -15.99 -2.28 9.40
CA VAL A 78 -17.38 -2.09 8.97
C VAL A 78 -17.45 -1.49 7.57
N ALA A 79 -16.63 -0.50 7.31
CA ALA A 79 -16.59 0.19 6.03
C ALA A 79 -16.07 -0.70 4.90
N LEU A 80 -15.04 -1.50 5.17
CA LEU A 80 -14.51 -2.45 4.19
C LEU A 80 -15.56 -3.50 3.83
N LYS A 81 -16.26 -4.05 4.81
CA LYS A 81 -17.36 -5.00 4.58
C LYS A 81 -18.45 -4.41 3.69
N LYS A 82 -18.86 -3.18 3.97
CA LYS A 82 -19.89 -2.48 3.20
C LYS A 82 -19.47 -2.29 1.74
N VAL A 83 -18.23 -1.90 1.52
CA VAL A 83 -17.68 -1.74 0.17
C VAL A 83 -17.66 -3.07 -0.59
N LEU A 84 -17.24 -4.14 0.06
CA LEU A 84 -17.21 -5.48 -0.53
C LEU A 84 -18.62 -5.95 -0.93
N ASP A 85 -19.60 -5.72 -0.07
CA ASP A 85 -20.98 -6.16 -0.29
C ASP A 85 -21.68 -5.34 -1.39
N GLU A 86 -21.39 -4.04 -1.49
CA GLU A 86 -22.03 -3.16 -2.47
C GLU A 86 -21.38 -3.23 -3.87
N TYR A 87 -20.07 -3.36 -3.94
CA TYR A 87 -19.35 -3.23 -5.21
C TYR A 87 -18.77 -4.53 -5.74
N HIS A 88 -18.57 -5.55 -4.92
CA HIS A 88 -17.96 -6.83 -5.31
C HIS A 88 -16.69 -6.63 -6.15
N PRO A 89 -15.69 -5.88 -5.66
CA PRO A 89 -14.52 -5.58 -6.45
C PRO A 89 -13.60 -6.79 -6.63
N ASP A 90 -12.84 -6.79 -7.71
CA ASP A 90 -11.77 -7.78 -7.94
C ASP A 90 -10.56 -7.49 -7.04
N HIS A 91 -10.22 -6.21 -6.91
CA HIS A 91 -9.13 -5.72 -6.07
C HIS A 91 -9.55 -4.53 -5.22
N VAL A 92 -9.00 -4.46 -4.03
CA VAL A 92 -9.09 -3.30 -3.15
C VAL A 92 -7.68 -2.82 -2.83
N ILE A 93 -7.41 -1.56 -3.10
CA ILE A 93 -6.18 -0.91 -2.67
C ILE A 93 -6.51 -0.09 -1.43
N ILE A 94 -5.75 -0.28 -0.36
CA ILE A 94 -5.91 0.46 0.88
C ILE A 94 -4.71 1.37 1.08
N GLU A 95 -4.97 2.66 1.17
CA GLU A 95 -3.98 3.68 1.50
C GLU A 95 -4.24 4.19 2.91
N PRO A 96 -3.49 3.70 3.94
CA PRO A 96 -3.60 4.24 5.28
C PRO A 96 -2.96 5.62 5.37
N SER A 97 -3.20 6.34 6.45
CA SER A 97 -2.55 7.62 6.69
C SER A 97 -1.02 7.44 6.76
N GLY A 98 -0.28 8.49 6.41
CA GLY A 98 1.18 8.42 6.25
C GLY A 98 1.95 7.99 7.50
N VAL A 99 1.37 8.17 8.69
CA VAL A 99 1.99 7.77 9.96
C VAL A 99 1.37 6.53 10.59
N GLY A 100 0.42 5.89 9.90
CA GLY A 100 -0.20 4.66 10.38
C GLY A 100 0.76 3.48 10.38
N LYS A 101 0.63 2.60 11.37
CA LYS A 101 1.40 1.36 11.40
C LYS A 101 0.81 0.35 10.44
N LEU A 102 1.63 -0.17 9.55
CA LEU A 102 1.23 -1.20 8.59
C LEU A 102 0.68 -2.45 9.28
N SER A 103 1.26 -2.83 10.42
CA SER A 103 0.79 -3.97 11.20
C SER A 103 -0.63 -3.81 11.72
N ASP A 104 -1.03 -2.59 12.11
CA ASP A 104 -2.38 -2.33 12.60
C ASP A 104 -3.41 -2.45 11.49
N VAL A 105 -3.07 -1.95 10.30
CA VAL A 105 -3.94 -2.06 9.11
C VAL A 105 -4.09 -3.51 8.69
N ALA A 106 -2.99 -4.25 8.63
CA ALA A 106 -3.01 -5.67 8.27
C ALA A 106 -3.85 -6.49 9.26
N ALA A 107 -3.74 -6.20 10.57
CA ALA A 107 -4.55 -6.86 11.59
C ALA A 107 -6.05 -6.58 11.41
N ALA A 108 -6.41 -5.33 11.08
CA ALA A 108 -7.81 -4.96 10.83
C ALA A 108 -8.38 -5.72 9.63
N ILE A 109 -7.60 -5.91 8.57
CA ILE A 109 -8.00 -6.68 7.39
C ILE A 109 -8.16 -8.16 7.72
N GLU A 110 -7.26 -8.73 8.50
CA GLU A 110 -7.35 -10.12 8.95
C GLU A 110 -8.63 -10.38 9.75
N ASN A 111 -9.06 -9.41 10.55
CA ASN A 111 -10.33 -9.52 11.29
C ASN A 111 -11.54 -9.55 10.34
N VAL A 112 -11.51 -8.83 9.24
CA VAL A 112 -12.58 -8.83 8.23
C VAL A 112 -12.58 -10.15 7.44
N LYS A 113 -11.43 -10.78 7.29
CA LYS A 113 -11.25 -12.02 6.54
C LYS A 113 -12.11 -13.18 7.09
N GLU A 114 -12.44 -13.18 8.35
CA GLU A 114 -13.33 -14.18 8.96
C GLU A 114 -14.75 -14.09 8.42
N ASP A 115 -15.19 -12.91 8.00
CA ASP A 115 -16.56 -12.64 7.58
C ASP A 115 -16.72 -12.36 6.07
N ALA A 116 -15.62 -12.28 5.34
CA ALA A 116 -15.64 -11.94 3.92
C ALA A 116 -14.54 -12.71 3.16
N ASP A 117 -14.79 -13.00 1.89
CA ASP A 117 -13.84 -13.69 1.02
C ASP A 117 -12.81 -12.69 0.49
N ILE A 118 -11.82 -12.39 1.30
CA ILE A 118 -10.72 -11.50 0.95
C ILE A 118 -9.37 -12.16 1.25
N GLU A 119 -8.36 -11.74 0.50
CA GLU A 119 -6.99 -12.20 0.70
C GLU A 119 -6.05 -11.00 0.57
N ILE A 120 -5.11 -10.85 1.51
CA ILE A 120 -4.07 -9.84 1.40
C ILE A 120 -3.05 -10.33 0.38
N GLU A 121 -2.98 -9.66 -0.76
CA GLU A 121 -2.01 -9.98 -1.82
C GLU A 121 -0.66 -9.36 -1.52
N GLY A 122 -0.61 -8.05 -1.28
CA GLY A 122 0.63 -7.33 -1.05
C GLY A 122 0.53 -6.31 0.07
N ARG A 123 1.62 -6.20 0.81
CA ARG A 123 1.84 -5.12 1.78
C ARG A 123 3.01 -4.32 1.27
N ILE A 124 2.72 -3.21 0.63
CA ILE A 124 3.70 -2.40 -0.08
C ILE A 124 4.02 -1.16 0.74
N THR A 125 5.29 -0.87 0.90
CA THR A 125 5.74 0.37 1.50
C THR A 125 6.49 1.19 0.46
N VAL A 126 6.04 2.43 0.24
CA VAL A 126 6.70 3.38 -0.65
C VAL A 126 7.65 4.23 0.19
N VAL A 127 8.92 4.23 -0.16
CA VAL A 127 9.98 4.93 0.56
C VAL A 127 10.64 5.94 -0.36
N ASP A 128 10.70 7.20 0.08
CA ASP A 128 11.51 8.20 -0.61
C ASP A 128 12.99 7.91 -0.37
N GLY A 129 13.71 7.51 -1.41
CA GLY A 129 15.11 7.11 -1.30
C GLY A 129 16.03 8.18 -0.75
N LYS A 130 15.71 9.44 -0.95
CA LYS A 130 16.49 10.57 -0.44
C LYS A 130 16.25 10.86 1.04
N LYS A 131 15.11 10.44 1.57
CA LYS A 131 14.66 10.78 2.93
C LYS A 131 14.60 9.59 3.89
N ALA A 132 14.91 8.39 3.43
CA ALA A 132 14.80 7.17 4.23
C ALA A 132 15.55 7.27 5.56
N LYS A 133 16.79 7.74 5.54
CA LYS A 133 17.59 7.90 6.76
C LYS A 133 16.98 8.93 7.72
N MET A 134 16.48 10.02 7.19
CA MET A 134 15.84 11.07 7.99
C MET A 134 14.59 10.52 8.69
N TYR A 135 13.76 9.76 7.99
CA TYR A 135 12.58 9.16 8.58
C TYR A 135 12.93 8.13 9.65
N LEU A 136 13.95 7.34 9.42
CA LEU A 136 14.44 6.37 10.42
C LEU A 136 14.90 7.07 11.70
N ASP A 137 15.63 8.17 11.56
CA ASP A 137 16.16 8.92 12.70
C ASP A 137 15.09 9.69 13.48
N ASN A 138 14.05 10.17 12.81
CA ASN A 138 13.04 11.07 13.41
C ASN A 138 11.71 10.38 13.72
N PHE A 139 11.36 9.33 13.00
CA PHE A 139 10.09 8.61 13.13
C PHE A 139 10.31 7.10 13.24
N GLY A 140 11.38 6.69 13.92
CA GLY A 140 11.89 5.34 13.93
C GLY A 140 10.84 4.25 14.10
N GLU A 141 9.96 4.36 15.10
CA GLU A 141 8.95 3.34 15.36
C GLU A 141 7.98 3.15 14.19
N PHE A 142 7.46 4.22 13.63
CA PHE A 142 6.49 4.13 12.54
C PHE A 142 7.16 3.72 11.22
N PHE A 143 8.31 4.30 10.94
CA PHE A 143 9.07 3.97 9.73
C PHE A 143 9.53 2.51 9.75
N GLU A 144 10.11 2.06 10.86
CA GLU A 144 10.53 0.67 11.01
C GLU A 144 9.37 -0.30 10.88
N ASN A 145 8.21 0.02 11.46
CA ASN A 145 7.03 -0.82 11.35
C ASN A 145 6.59 -0.98 9.89
N GLN A 146 6.55 0.10 9.13
CA GLN A 146 6.18 0.07 7.71
C GLN A 146 7.17 -0.75 6.88
N VAL A 147 8.44 -0.66 7.18
CA VAL A 147 9.49 -1.40 6.47
C VAL A 147 9.50 -2.88 6.88
N GLU A 148 9.44 -3.17 8.16
CA GLU A 148 9.50 -4.55 8.68
C GLU A 148 8.33 -5.42 8.23
N HIS A 149 7.15 -4.84 8.13
CA HIS A 149 5.92 -5.57 7.77
C HIS A 149 5.60 -5.56 6.28
N ALA A 150 6.43 -4.93 5.47
CA ALA A 150 6.22 -4.92 4.02
C ALA A 150 6.62 -6.24 3.38
N SER A 151 5.83 -6.70 2.41
CA SER A 151 6.21 -7.78 1.51
C SER A 151 6.99 -7.25 0.30
N THR A 152 6.75 -6.00 -0.05
CA THR A 152 7.42 -5.29 -1.14
C THR A 152 7.72 -3.86 -0.71
N ILE A 153 8.92 -3.39 -0.98
CA ILE A 153 9.33 -2.01 -0.75
C ILE A 153 9.64 -1.38 -2.09
N VAL A 154 9.01 -0.26 -2.38
CA VAL A 154 9.21 0.49 -3.63
C VAL A 154 9.88 1.81 -3.29
N ILE A 155 11.08 2.02 -3.82
CA ILE A 155 11.83 3.24 -3.57
C ILE A 155 11.49 4.27 -4.64
N SER A 156 11.02 5.44 -4.20
CA SER A 156 10.70 6.54 -5.11
C SER A 156 11.93 7.44 -5.34
N ARG A 157 11.89 8.20 -6.42
CA ARG A 157 12.88 9.24 -6.77
C ARG A 157 14.27 8.72 -7.06
N THR A 158 14.40 7.45 -7.42
CA THR A 158 15.71 6.84 -7.74
C THR A 158 16.32 7.39 -9.02
N GLN A 159 15.51 7.93 -9.93
CA GLN A 159 16.01 8.59 -11.14
C GLN A 159 16.89 9.81 -10.83
N ASN A 160 16.75 10.40 -9.65
CA ASN A 160 17.52 11.55 -9.19
C ASN A 160 18.62 11.18 -8.19
N MET A 161 18.93 9.90 -8.07
CA MET A 161 19.93 9.39 -7.12
C MET A 161 21.08 8.72 -7.84
N THR A 162 22.26 8.81 -7.27
CA THR A 162 23.42 8.03 -7.73
C THR A 162 23.27 6.57 -7.35
N ASP A 163 23.91 5.67 -8.07
CA ASP A 163 23.89 4.24 -7.77
C ASP A 163 24.38 3.95 -6.35
N GLU A 164 25.37 4.67 -5.88
CA GLU A 164 25.90 4.54 -4.53
C GLU A 164 24.88 4.89 -3.45
N LYS A 165 24.10 5.95 -3.69
CA LYS A 165 23.02 6.35 -2.76
C LYS A 165 21.86 5.37 -2.78
N ILE A 166 21.52 4.84 -3.95
CA ILE A 166 20.49 3.79 -4.07
C ILE A 166 20.93 2.55 -3.30
N GLU A 167 22.17 2.10 -3.48
CA GLU A 167 22.70 0.94 -2.75
C GLU A 167 22.69 1.16 -1.24
N ALA A 168 23.08 2.35 -0.78
CA ALA A 168 23.05 2.69 0.64
C ALA A 168 21.64 2.64 1.20
N CYS A 169 20.65 3.14 0.44
CA CYS A 169 19.24 3.07 0.83
C CYS A 169 18.75 1.64 0.91
N VAL A 170 19.03 0.83 -0.09
CA VAL A 170 18.68 -0.60 -0.12
C VAL A 170 19.29 -1.32 1.08
N HIS A 171 20.55 -1.07 1.37
CA HIS A 171 21.24 -1.67 2.52
C HIS A 171 20.57 -1.30 3.85
N LEU A 172 20.21 -0.03 4.02
CA LEU A 172 19.51 0.46 5.19
C LEU A 172 18.16 -0.25 5.39
N LEU A 173 17.39 -0.43 4.31
CA LEU A 173 16.12 -1.12 4.34
C LEU A 173 16.29 -2.63 4.61
N ARG A 174 17.33 -3.24 4.06
CA ARG A 174 17.64 -4.67 4.29
C ARG A 174 18.00 -4.97 5.73
N GLU A 175 18.58 -4.04 6.45
CA GLU A 175 18.84 -4.20 7.88
C GLU A 175 17.55 -4.37 8.68
N LYS A 176 16.44 -3.80 8.20
CA LYS A 176 15.14 -3.84 8.85
C LYS A 176 14.23 -4.93 8.29
N ASN A 177 14.41 -5.31 7.04
CA ASN A 177 13.60 -6.34 6.39
C ASN A 177 14.45 -7.06 5.35
N ASP A 178 14.88 -8.26 5.67
CA ASP A 178 15.73 -9.08 4.82
C ASP A 178 14.97 -9.96 3.82
N LYS A 179 13.63 -9.93 3.87
CA LYS A 179 12.79 -10.81 3.07
C LYS A 179 11.99 -10.09 1.98
N ALA A 180 11.69 -8.81 2.15
CA ALA A 180 10.88 -8.08 1.19
C ALA A 180 11.56 -7.96 -0.16
N THR A 181 10.76 -7.95 -1.22
CA THR A 181 11.24 -7.53 -2.54
C THR A 181 11.45 -6.02 -2.53
N ILE A 182 12.63 -5.57 -2.91
CA ILE A 182 12.93 -4.13 -2.98
C ILE A 182 13.05 -3.72 -4.44
N ILE A 183 12.20 -2.79 -4.87
CA ILE A 183 12.21 -2.24 -6.22
C ILE A 183 12.86 -0.86 -6.17
N SER A 184 14.02 -0.73 -6.81
CA SER A 184 14.77 0.52 -6.91
C SER A 184 14.80 1.10 -8.32
N THR A 185 14.22 0.41 -9.28
CA THR A 185 14.13 0.88 -10.66
C THR A 185 13.24 2.12 -10.75
N PRO A 186 13.63 3.16 -11.50
CA PRO A 186 12.75 4.30 -11.72
C PRO A 186 11.39 3.88 -12.27
N TRP A 187 10.33 4.46 -11.75
CA TRP A 187 8.96 3.98 -12.04
C TRP A 187 8.54 4.14 -13.49
N ASP A 188 9.07 5.12 -14.20
CA ASP A 188 8.83 5.28 -15.64
C ASP A 188 9.41 4.13 -16.47
N GLN A 189 10.36 3.38 -15.89
CA GLN A 189 10.98 2.22 -16.51
C GLN A 189 10.39 0.88 -16.03
N LEU A 190 9.47 0.91 -15.06
CA LEU A 190 8.81 -0.29 -14.57
C LEU A 190 7.66 -0.69 -15.49
N SER A 191 7.64 -1.95 -15.91
CA SER A 191 6.49 -2.51 -16.62
C SER A 191 5.38 -2.91 -15.66
N GLY A 192 4.15 -2.94 -16.14
CA GLY A 192 3.01 -3.44 -15.37
C GLY A 192 3.21 -4.90 -14.94
N ASP A 193 3.81 -5.71 -15.79
CA ASP A 193 4.09 -7.13 -15.50
C ASP A 193 5.09 -7.28 -14.35
N ALA A 194 6.13 -6.45 -14.30
CA ALA A 194 7.10 -6.47 -13.21
C ALA A 194 6.46 -6.08 -11.88
N ILE A 195 5.62 -5.07 -11.88
CA ILE A 195 4.89 -4.63 -10.68
C ILE A 195 3.91 -5.72 -10.22
N ARG A 196 3.14 -6.30 -11.13
CA ARG A 196 2.18 -7.37 -10.82
C ARG A 196 2.90 -8.58 -10.22
N HIS A 197 4.02 -8.97 -10.79
CA HIS A 197 4.80 -10.09 -10.31
C HIS A 197 5.30 -9.85 -8.86
N ALA A 198 5.79 -8.64 -8.58
CA ALA A 198 6.21 -8.27 -7.24
C ALA A 198 5.06 -8.29 -6.22
N LEU A 199 3.85 -7.86 -6.62
CA LEU A 199 2.66 -7.91 -5.77
C LEU A 199 2.24 -9.33 -5.45
N GLU A 200 2.23 -10.21 -6.44
CA GLU A 200 1.76 -11.59 -6.29
C GLU A 200 2.73 -12.48 -5.53
N HIS A 201 4.02 -12.24 -5.67
CA HIS A 201 5.06 -13.12 -5.14
C HIS A 201 5.92 -12.49 -4.04
N GLY A 202 5.82 -11.20 -3.80
CA GLY A 202 6.47 -10.49 -2.70
C GLY A 202 7.87 -11.00 -2.36
N ALA A 203 8.03 -11.58 -1.18
CA ALA A 203 9.31 -12.09 -0.68
C ALA A 203 9.83 -13.35 -1.38
N GLU A 204 8.99 -14.03 -2.19
CA GLU A 204 9.39 -15.26 -2.89
C GLU A 204 10.34 -14.99 -4.07
N ILE A 205 10.35 -13.76 -4.58
CA ILE A 205 11.24 -13.37 -5.67
C ILE A 205 12.43 -12.55 -5.19
N GLU A 206 12.85 -12.80 -3.98
CA GLU A 206 14.04 -12.21 -3.41
C GLU A 206 15.25 -12.49 -4.32
N GLY A 207 15.96 -11.45 -4.68
CA GLY A 207 17.13 -11.53 -5.54
C GLY A 207 16.91 -11.18 -7.01
N LEU A 208 15.67 -11.15 -7.53
CA LEU A 208 15.42 -10.76 -8.91
C LEU A 208 15.63 -9.26 -9.15
N PHE A 209 15.48 -8.45 -8.11
CA PHE A 209 15.61 -7.00 -8.19
C PHE A 209 16.78 -6.46 -7.37
N GLU A 210 17.57 -7.32 -6.77
CA GLU A 210 18.67 -6.94 -5.88
C GLU A 210 20.00 -6.69 -6.59
N HIS A 211 20.14 -7.11 -7.83
CA HIS A 211 21.42 -7.15 -8.54
C HIS A 211 21.50 -6.14 -9.69
N HIS A 212 21.18 -4.92 -9.44
CA HIS A 212 21.34 -3.90 -10.48
C HIS A 212 21.91 -2.61 -9.97
#